data_160120bf6376e38f466ca37f1219249c
#
_entry.id   160120bf6376e38f466ca37f1219249c
#
_cell.length_a   1.000
_cell.length_b   1.000
_cell.length_c   1.000
_cell.angle_alpha   90.00
_cell.angle_beta   90.00
_cell.angle_gamma   90.00
#
_symmetry.space_group_name_H-M   'P 1'
#
loop_
_entity.id
_entity.type
_entity.pdbx_description
1 polymer ?
#
loop_
_entity_poly.entity_id
_entity_poly.type
_entity_poly.pdbx_seq_one_letter_code
_entity_poly.pdbx_strand_id
1 'polypeptide(L)'
;MAQGMRMAVLAVMVWAGFAMTAAVTPAAAQPAGTPASPDTVHLRVVGGLASISQFVRFERPFWEQRIQALSGGRITAQVVPFDETGLRAPEVLAMMRLCVVPFGTVLLGAASADEPEFNVLDLPALSPDFASLRRNVARVRPYVEALLRERHNVEVLGLYTYPAQVLFCRRPFNGLGDLRGRRIRTSGVAQSELVEALGATPVLVPFAEIVTAIRNNLVECAITGTLSGNAIGLHEVTGHVHAMAISWGLSAFGASRGAWAALPPDIQAVLREAVAGLERDIWEGADRETGEGLACNAGRPGCERGTPGRMQIVPVSPADTTLRERLLRETVVPRWISRCGDDCVEVWNRYMAPVTGFRAVAE
;
A
#
# COMPACT_ATOMS: atom_id res chain seq x y z
N MET A 1 5.11 32.96 -69.01
CA MET A 1 5.50 32.57 -70.39
C MET A 1 5.63 31.07 -70.44
N ALA A 2 4.90 30.48 -71.40
CA ALA A 2 4.97 29.14 -72.01
C ALA A 2 4.72 27.94 -71.08
N GLN A 3 3.54 27.33 -71.04
CA GLN A 3 2.84 26.47 -72.03
C GLN A 3 3.69 25.34 -72.56
N GLY A 4 3.28 24.10 -72.25
CA GLY A 4 3.77 22.84 -72.82
C GLY A 4 2.84 21.69 -72.49
N MET A 5 1.80 21.54 -73.30
CA MET A 5 0.77 20.48 -73.36
C MET A 5 1.26 19.34 -74.23
N ARG A 6 0.86 18.07 -73.87
CA ARG A 6 0.71 16.88 -74.75
C ARG A 6 1.18 15.62 -74.01
N MET A 7 0.57 14.41 -74.02
CA MET A 7 -0.41 13.80 -74.92
C MET A 7 -0.88 12.49 -74.25
N ALA A 8 -2.13 12.19 -74.35
CA ALA A 8 -2.75 10.93 -73.91
C ALA A 8 -2.29 9.75 -74.77
N VAL A 9 -2.02 8.61 -74.08
CA VAL A 9 -1.98 7.30 -74.76
C VAL A 9 -2.91 6.37 -73.99
N LEU A 10 -4.00 5.99 -74.63
CA LEU A 10 -4.90 4.89 -74.20
C LEU A 10 -4.14 3.57 -74.37
N ALA A 11 -3.99 2.82 -73.28
CA ALA A 11 -3.66 1.40 -73.35
C ALA A 11 -4.85 0.61 -72.76
N VAL A 12 -5.53 -0.08 -73.62
CA VAL A 12 -6.58 -1.06 -73.31
C VAL A 12 -5.86 -2.28 -72.71
N MET A 13 -6.07 -2.58 -71.41
CA MET A 13 -5.67 -3.85 -70.81
C MET A 13 -6.89 -4.73 -70.58
N VAL A 14 -6.83 -5.87 -71.21
CA VAL A 14 -7.75 -7.00 -71.11
C VAL A 14 -7.70 -7.58 -69.69
N TRP A 15 -8.81 -7.57 -68.98
CA TRP A 15 -8.98 -8.21 -67.70
C TRP A 15 -9.17 -9.72 -67.90
N ALA A 16 -8.14 -10.53 -67.61
CA ALA A 16 -8.26 -11.95 -67.36
C ALA A 16 -8.72 -12.20 -65.92
N GLY A 17 -9.99 -12.60 -65.76
CA GLY A 17 -10.54 -12.94 -64.46
C GLY A 17 -9.90 -14.17 -63.84
N PHE A 18 -9.13 -13.98 -62.77
CA PHE A 18 -8.75 -15.06 -61.87
C PHE A 18 -9.75 -15.15 -60.74
N ALA A 19 -10.60 -16.18 -60.78
CA ALA A 19 -11.48 -16.51 -59.67
C ALA A 19 -10.65 -17.11 -58.51
N MET A 20 -10.33 -16.31 -57.53
CA MET A 20 -9.73 -16.77 -56.27
C MET A 20 -10.87 -17.31 -55.38
N THR A 21 -11.01 -18.62 -55.29
CA THR A 21 -11.81 -19.30 -54.27
C THR A 21 -11.14 -19.16 -52.93
N ALA A 22 -11.61 -18.20 -52.12
CA ALA A 22 -11.19 -18.07 -50.72
C ALA A 22 -11.70 -19.30 -49.94
N ALA A 23 -10.80 -20.18 -49.55
CA ALA A 23 -11.07 -21.23 -48.57
C ALA A 23 -11.38 -20.60 -47.24
N VAL A 24 -12.65 -20.59 -46.82
CA VAL A 24 -13.06 -20.21 -45.46
C VAL A 24 -12.64 -21.34 -44.53
N THR A 25 -11.53 -21.12 -43.84
CA THR A 25 -11.17 -21.97 -42.68
C THR A 25 -12.17 -21.72 -41.55
N PRO A 26 -12.83 -22.76 -41.01
CA PRO A 26 -13.70 -22.57 -39.86
C PRO A 26 -12.86 -22.08 -38.69
N ALA A 27 -13.23 -20.91 -38.15
CA ALA A 27 -12.66 -20.39 -36.90
C ALA A 27 -12.92 -21.46 -35.82
N ALA A 28 -11.84 -21.95 -35.19
CA ALA A 28 -11.94 -22.82 -34.03
C ALA A 28 -12.74 -22.06 -32.96
N ALA A 29 -13.91 -22.61 -32.62
CA ALA A 29 -14.71 -22.08 -31.52
C ALA A 29 -13.86 -22.12 -30.25
N GLN A 30 -13.57 -20.96 -29.66
CA GLN A 30 -13.03 -20.86 -28.30
C GLN A 30 -14.00 -21.66 -27.40
N PRO A 31 -13.45 -22.46 -26.44
CA PRO A 31 -14.31 -23.16 -25.51
C PRO A 31 -15.16 -22.09 -24.78
N ALA A 32 -16.45 -22.18 -24.91
CA ALA A 32 -17.39 -21.35 -24.18
C ALA A 32 -17.06 -21.53 -22.70
N GLY A 33 -16.68 -20.41 -22.04
CA GLY A 33 -16.49 -20.41 -20.61
C GLY A 33 -17.72 -21.04 -19.96
N THR A 34 -17.51 -21.92 -19.01
CA THR A 34 -18.57 -22.58 -18.24
C THR A 34 -19.56 -21.50 -17.80
N PRO A 35 -20.87 -21.62 -18.09
CA PRO A 35 -21.84 -20.64 -17.67
C PRO A 35 -21.79 -20.54 -16.17
N ALA A 36 -21.61 -19.31 -15.64
CA ALA A 36 -21.64 -19.05 -14.21
C ALA A 36 -22.94 -19.64 -13.65
N SER A 37 -22.86 -20.40 -12.56
CA SER A 37 -24.04 -20.85 -11.82
C SER A 37 -24.89 -19.61 -11.48
N PRO A 38 -26.22 -19.65 -11.53
CA PRO A 38 -27.10 -18.49 -11.26
C PRO A 38 -26.85 -17.87 -9.88
N ASP A 39 -26.13 -18.54 -8.99
CA ASP A 39 -25.81 -18.08 -7.62
C ASP A 39 -24.36 -17.57 -7.47
N THR A 40 -23.59 -17.40 -8.57
CA THR A 40 -22.20 -16.96 -8.50
C THR A 40 -22.10 -15.43 -8.43
N VAL A 41 -21.47 -14.92 -7.38
CA VAL A 41 -21.16 -13.50 -7.21
C VAL A 41 -19.80 -13.18 -7.80
N HIS A 42 -19.72 -12.16 -8.65
CA HIS A 42 -18.47 -11.69 -9.22
C HIS A 42 -18.04 -10.36 -8.56
N LEU A 43 -16.87 -10.35 -7.90
CA LEU A 43 -16.34 -9.20 -7.20
C LEU A 43 -15.33 -8.45 -8.05
N ARG A 44 -15.43 -7.12 -8.08
CA ARG A 44 -14.38 -6.23 -8.59
C ARG A 44 -13.65 -5.61 -7.42
N VAL A 45 -12.35 -5.88 -7.33
CA VAL A 45 -11.51 -5.51 -6.19
C VAL A 45 -10.39 -4.57 -6.65
N VAL A 46 -10.22 -3.47 -5.97
CA VAL A 46 -9.04 -2.61 -6.08
C VAL A 46 -8.09 -3.00 -4.95
N GLY A 47 -6.99 -3.65 -5.30
CA GLY A 47 -5.98 -4.13 -4.34
C GLY A 47 -4.97 -3.06 -3.93
N GLY A 48 -3.97 -3.47 -3.15
CA GLY A 48 -2.86 -2.64 -2.72
C GLY A 48 -1.88 -2.27 -3.85
N LEU A 49 -0.64 -1.94 -3.49
CA LEU A 49 0.43 -1.56 -4.45
C LEU A 49 0.93 -2.76 -5.26
N ALA A 50 0.99 -2.62 -6.59
CA ALA A 50 1.31 -3.67 -7.55
C ALA A 50 2.64 -4.40 -7.29
N SER A 51 3.67 -3.68 -6.85
CA SER A 51 5.04 -4.19 -6.79
C SER A 51 5.47 -4.73 -5.43
N ILE A 52 4.59 -4.73 -4.43
CA ILE A 52 4.93 -5.19 -3.07
C ILE A 52 4.34 -6.56 -2.75
N SER A 53 5.00 -7.27 -1.82
CA SER A 53 4.64 -8.66 -1.48
C SER A 53 3.21 -8.81 -0.97
N GLN A 54 2.67 -7.83 -0.25
CA GLN A 54 1.28 -7.84 0.21
C GLN A 54 0.31 -8.10 -0.96
N PHE A 55 0.47 -7.38 -2.08
CA PHE A 55 -0.37 -7.58 -3.25
C PHE A 55 0.03 -8.84 -4.03
N VAL A 56 1.30 -8.97 -4.41
CA VAL A 56 1.78 -10.03 -5.32
C VAL A 56 1.59 -11.44 -4.72
N ARG A 57 1.84 -11.58 -3.42
CA ARG A 57 1.90 -12.89 -2.76
C ARG A 57 0.65 -13.23 -1.96
N PHE A 58 -0.12 -12.24 -1.55
CA PHE A 58 -1.28 -12.45 -0.70
C PHE A 58 -2.58 -12.03 -1.37
N GLU A 59 -2.76 -10.74 -1.75
CA GLU A 59 -4.04 -10.27 -2.29
C GLU A 59 -4.36 -10.88 -3.65
N ARG A 60 -3.44 -10.82 -4.62
CA ARG A 60 -3.70 -11.32 -5.98
C ARG A 60 -4.05 -12.81 -5.99
N PRO A 61 -3.24 -13.75 -5.45
CA PRO A 61 -3.59 -15.18 -5.48
C PRO A 61 -4.84 -15.50 -4.64
N PHE A 62 -5.12 -14.70 -3.60
CA PHE A 62 -6.34 -14.85 -2.82
C PHE A 62 -7.58 -14.55 -3.67
N TRP A 63 -7.62 -13.39 -4.33
CA TRP A 63 -8.77 -12.95 -5.09
C TRP A 63 -8.95 -13.73 -6.40
N GLU A 64 -7.87 -14.05 -7.11
CA GLU A 64 -7.93 -14.74 -8.40
C GLU A 64 -8.20 -16.24 -8.27
N GLN A 65 -7.82 -16.87 -7.17
CA GLN A 65 -7.85 -18.32 -7.04
C GLN A 65 -8.47 -18.82 -5.73
N ARG A 66 -7.94 -18.36 -4.56
CA ARG A 66 -8.30 -18.95 -3.26
C ARG A 66 -9.75 -18.69 -2.87
N ILE A 67 -10.28 -17.50 -3.14
CA ILE A 67 -11.66 -17.15 -2.79
C ILE A 67 -12.68 -18.06 -3.49
N GLN A 68 -12.42 -18.43 -4.75
CA GLN A 68 -13.27 -19.35 -5.48
C GLN A 68 -13.30 -20.72 -4.80
N ALA A 69 -12.14 -21.27 -4.43
CA ALA A 69 -12.05 -22.54 -3.73
C ALA A 69 -12.73 -22.50 -2.35
N LEU A 70 -12.47 -21.44 -1.55
CA LEU A 70 -13.04 -21.26 -0.21
C LEU A 70 -14.56 -21.10 -0.23
N SER A 71 -15.13 -20.53 -1.29
CA SER A 71 -16.56 -20.33 -1.45
C SER A 71 -17.29 -21.49 -2.14
N GLY A 72 -16.59 -22.59 -2.47
CA GLY A 72 -17.19 -23.67 -3.27
C GLY A 72 -17.62 -23.23 -4.66
N GLY A 73 -16.90 -22.27 -5.28
CA GLY A 73 -17.20 -21.74 -6.61
C GLY A 73 -18.23 -20.61 -6.64
N ARG A 74 -18.80 -20.22 -5.49
CA ARG A 74 -19.86 -19.21 -5.41
C ARG A 74 -19.37 -17.77 -5.49
N ILE A 75 -18.07 -17.54 -5.27
CA ILE A 75 -17.44 -16.22 -5.39
C ILE A 75 -16.31 -16.31 -6.39
N THR A 76 -16.32 -15.42 -7.37
CA THR A 76 -15.20 -15.14 -8.26
C THR A 76 -14.81 -13.68 -8.11
N ALA A 77 -13.55 -13.35 -8.36
CA ALA A 77 -13.09 -11.97 -8.24
C ALA A 77 -12.07 -11.63 -9.33
N GLN A 78 -12.09 -10.35 -9.73
CA GLN A 78 -11.02 -9.71 -10.46
C GLN A 78 -10.38 -8.66 -9.57
N VAL A 79 -9.06 -8.72 -9.41
CA VAL A 79 -8.32 -7.75 -8.62
C VAL A 79 -7.34 -6.97 -9.49
N VAL A 80 -7.32 -5.65 -9.32
CA VAL A 80 -6.38 -4.73 -9.97
C VAL A 80 -5.74 -3.88 -8.88
N PRO A 81 -4.41 -3.73 -8.84
CA PRO A 81 -3.77 -2.86 -7.85
C PRO A 81 -4.12 -1.39 -8.14
N PHE A 82 -4.30 -0.57 -7.08
CA PHE A 82 -4.82 0.79 -7.27
C PHE A 82 -3.89 1.67 -8.12
N ASP A 83 -2.57 1.48 -8.04
CA ASP A 83 -1.56 2.24 -8.79
C ASP A 83 -1.53 1.89 -10.30
N GLU A 84 -2.26 0.87 -10.74
CA GLU A 84 -2.51 0.56 -12.15
C GLU A 84 -3.90 1.04 -12.63
N THR A 85 -4.75 1.56 -11.74
CA THR A 85 -6.09 2.06 -12.10
C THR A 85 -6.12 3.54 -12.49
N GLY A 86 -5.02 4.26 -12.32
CA GLY A 86 -4.96 5.72 -12.43
C GLY A 86 -5.43 6.46 -11.18
N LEU A 87 -5.88 5.78 -10.14
CA LEU A 87 -6.23 6.37 -8.84
C LEU A 87 -4.97 6.65 -8.02
N ARG A 88 -4.97 7.77 -7.31
CA ARG A 88 -3.99 8.01 -6.25
C ARG A 88 -4.47 7.37 -4.94
N ALA A 89 -3.53 7.00 -4.07
CA ALA A 89 -3.85 6.30 -2.82
C ALA A 89 -4.95 6.97 -1.96
N PRO A 90 -5.00 8.30 -1.77
CA PRO A 90 -6.08 8.96 -1.03
C PRO A 90 -7.45 8.85 -1.72
N GLU A 91 -7.48 8.71 -3.04
CA GLU A 91 -8.73 8.71 -3.82
C GLU A 91 -9.50 7.39 -3.68
N VAL A 92 -8.83 6.28 -3.34
CA VAL A 92 -9.49 4.97 -3.20
C VAL A 92 -10.63 5.04 -2.18
N LEU A 93 -10.39 5.65 -1.01
CA LEU A 93 -11.42 5.81 0.02
C LEU A 93 -12.61 6.64 -0.47
N ALA A 94 -12.35 7.76 -1.15
CA ALA A 94 -13.39 8.60 -1.71
C ALA A 94 -14.24 7.85 -2.75
N MET A 95 -13.61 7.05 -3.62
CA MET A 95 -14.31 6.23 -4.62
C MET A 95 -15.12 5.11 -3.98
N MET A 96 -14.65 4.52 -2.87
CA MET A 96 -15.43 3.55 -2.09
C MET A 96 -16.65 4.21 -1.44
N ARG A 97 -16.50 5.39 -0.85
CA ARG A 97 -17.60 6.15 -0.26
C ARG A 97 -18.70 6.46 -1.28
N LEU A 98 -18.33 6.71 -2.53
CA LEU A 98 -19.23 6.97 -3.67
C LEU A 98 -19.75 5.68 -4.34
N CYS A 99 -19.39 4.50 -3.85
CA CYS A 99 -19.72 3.20 -4.43
C CYS A 99 -19.18 2.98 -5.87
N VAL A 100 -18.20 3.76 -6.31
CA VAL A 100 -17.49 3.57 -7.59
C VAL A 100 -16.52 2.40 -7.49
N VAL A 101 -15.80 2.29 -6.37
CA VAL A 101 -14.98 1.14 -6.00
C VAL A 101 -15.79 0.29 -5.01
N PRO A 102 -16.32 -0.87 -5.43
CA PRO A 102 -17.16 -1.70 -4.58
C PRO A 102 -16.37 -2.40 -3.46
N PHE A 103 -15.16 -2.88 -3.75
CA PHE A 103 -14.23 -3.51 -2.80
C PHE A 103 -12.85 -2.92 -2.99
N GLY A 104 -12.18 -2.52 -1.92
CA GLY A 104 -10.88 -1.88 -2.07
C GLY A 104 -9.98 -1.94 -0.84
N THR A 105 -8.67 -1.83 -1.09
CA THR A 105 -7.61 -1.68 -0.09
C THR A 105 -7.24 -0.20 0.03
N VAL A 106 -7.55 0.41 1.17
CA VAL A 106 -7.27 1.81 1.47
C VAL A 106 -5.98 1.93 2.26
N LEU A 107 -4.99 2.67 1.76
CA LEU A 107 -3.77 3.01 2.51
C LEU A 107 -4.11 4.08 3.56
N LEU A 108 -4.21 3.69 4.83
CA LEU A 108 -4.65 4.57 5.92
C LEU A 108 -3.72 5.77 6.14
N GLY A 109 -2.41 5.57 5.99
CA GLY A 109 -1.44 6.66 6.07
C GLY A 109 -1.60 7.73 4.99
N ALA A 110 -2.05 7.35 3.79
CA ALA A 110 -2.34 8.30 2.72
C ALA A 110 -3.70 8.99 2.92
N ALA A 111 -4.71 8.25 3.40
CA ALA A 111 -6.04 8.79 3.71
C ALA A 111 -6.04 9.69 4.95
N SER A 112 -5.01 9.63 5.79
CA SER A 112 -4.89 10.44 7.02
C SER A 112 -4.66 11.94 6.79
N ALA A 113 -4.47 12.37 5.55
CA ALA A 113 -4.46 13.78 5.22
C ALA A 113 -5.85 14.41 5.39
N ASP A 114 -6.90 13.67 5.03
CA ASP A 114 -8.30 14.08 5.14
C ASP A 114 -8.94 13.60 6.46
N GLU A 115 -8.49 12.47 7.00
CA GLU A 115 -8.99 11.85 8.23
C GLU A 115 -7.81 11.53 9.18
N PRO A 116 -7.31 12.53 9.95
CA PRO A 116 -6.11 12.36 10.78
C PRO A 116 -6.21 11.26 11.84
N GLU A 117 -7.42 10.91 12.26
CA GLU A 117 -7.68 9.85 13.24
C GLU A 117 -7.14 8.48 12.80
N PHE A 118 -7.04 8.21 11.48
CA PHE A 118 -6.45 6.97 10.99
C PHE A 118 -4.99 6.76 11.42
N ASN A 119 -4.27 7.84 11.73
CA ASN A 119 -2.90 7.71 12.20
C ASN A 119 -2.79 7.06 13.57
N VAL A 120 -3.83 7.01 14.40
CA VAL A 120 -3.77 6.40 15.74
C VAL A 120 -3.31 4.94 15.69
N LEU A 121 -3.58 4.24 14.61
CA LEU A 121 -3.14 2.85 14.40
C LEU A 121 -1.61 2.73 14.28
N ASP A 122 -0.95 3.74 13.69
CA ASP A 122 0.46 3.67 13.30
C ASP A 122 1.14 5.05 13.30
N LEU A 123 0.97 5.81 14.38
CA LEU A 123 1.75 7.04 14.56
C LEU A 123 3.26 6.70 14.51
N PRO A 124 4.09 7.50 13.81
CA PRO A 124 5.52 7.30 13.82
C PRO A 124 6.07 7.27 15.25
N ALA A 125 7.03 6.38 15.49
CA ALA A 125 7.63 6.14 16.81
C ALA A 125 6.74 5.43 17.85
N LEU A 126 5.47 5.13 17.55
CA LEU A 126 4.53 4.50 18.50
C LEU A 126 4.86 3.03 18.78
N SER A 127 5.04 2.24 17.73
CA SER A 127 5.22 0.79 17.84
C SER A 127 6.66 0.39 17.51
N PRO A 128 7.52 0.13 18.53
CA PRO A 128 8.94 -0.17 18.31
C PRO A 128 9.19 -1.52 17.65
N ASP A 129 8.24 -2.45 17.80
CA ASP A 129 8.32 -3.82 17.32
C ASP A 129 6.95 -4.33 16.87
N PHE A 130 6.96 -5.46 16.16
CA PHE A 130 5.76 -6.05 15.58
C PHE A 130 4.73 -6.49 16.63
N ALA A 131 5.20 -6.98 17.79
CA ALA A 131 4.31 -7.39 18.87
C ALA A 131 3.56 -6.19 19.47
N SER A 132 4.24 -5.06 19.63
CA SER A 132 3.64 -3.79 20.05
C SER A 132 2.64 -3.26 19.02
N LEU A 133 2.98 -3.31 17.73
CA LEU A 133 2.06 -2.98 16.65
C LEU A 133 0.77 -3.80 16.73
N ARG A 134 0.91 -5.13 16.82
CA ARG A 134 -0.25 -6.05 16.89
C ARG A 134 -1.17 -5.73 18.07
N ARG A 135 -0.59 -5.48 19.26
CA ARG A 135 -1.38 -5.08 20.44
C ARG A 135 -2.07 -3.74 20.27
N ASN A 136 -1.38 -2.75 19.74
CA ASN A 136 -1.91 -1.40 19.55
C ASN A 136 -3.05 -1.39 18.53
N VAL A 137 -2.84 -2.06 17.38
CA VAL A 137 -3.87 -2.17 16.34
C VAL A 137 -5.10 -2.91 16.85
N ALA A 138 -4.94 -4.06 17.53
CA ALA A 138 -6.07 -4.80 18.09
C ALA A 138 -6.92 -3.95 19.05
N ARG A 139 -6.27 -3.06 19.82
CA ARG A 139 -6.94 -2.18 20.78
C ARG A 139 -7.76 -1.07 20.10
N VAL A 140 -7.25 -0.49 19.03
CA VAL A 140 -7.86 0.65 18.34
C VAL A 140 -8.78 0.23 17.20
N ARG A 141 -8.65 -1.00 16.72
CA ARG A 141 -9.40 -1.54 15.58
C ARG A 141 -10.91 -1.23 15.63
N PRO A 142 -11.64 -1.48 16.74
CA PRO A 142 -13.09 -1.22 16.76
C PRO A 142 -13.45 0.24 16.49
N TYR A 143 -12.61 1.17 16.95
CA TYR A 143 -12.79 2.59 16.69
C TYR A 143 -12.61 2.93 15.19
N VAL A 144 -11.54 2.45 14.58
CA VAL A 144 -11.26 2.74 13.15
C VAL A 144 -12.28 2.07 12.24
N GLU A 145 -12.77 0.87 12.58
CA GLU A 145 -13.84 0.21 11.84
C GLU A 145 -15.16 0.99 11.93
N ALA A 146 -15.49 1.54 13.11
CA ALA A 146 -16.65 2.41 13.28
C ALA A 146 -16.52 3.70 12.47
N LEU A 147 -15.35 4.35 12.53
CA LEU A 147 -15.04 5.56 11.78
C LEU A 147 -15.21 5.35 10.25
N LEU A 148 -14.65 4.28 9.69
CA LEU A 148 -14.78 3.94 8.28
C LEU A 148 -16.23 3.65 7.90
N ARG A 149 -16.99 2.97 8.76
CA ARG A 149 -18.38 2.65 8.52
C ARG A 149 -19.29 3.88 8.56
N GLU A 150 -19.12 4.73 9.56
CA GLU A 150 -20.02 5.84 9.84
C GLU A 150 -19.74 7.07 8.99
N ARG A 151 -18.46 7.45 8.82
CA ARG A 151 -18.10 8.65 8.07
C ARG A 151 -17.82 8.38 6.58
N HIS A 152 -17.36 7.17 6.25
CA HIS A 152 -16.90 6.84 4.89
C HIS A 152 -17.77 5.81 4.17
N ASN A 153 -18.83 5.28 4.77
CA ASN A 153 -19.68 4.25 4.18
C ASN A 153 -18.90 2.99 3.74
N VAL A 154 -17.86 2.61 4.48
CA VAL A 154 -17.03 1.43 4.20
C VAL A 154 -17.20 0.41 5.31
N GLU A 155 -17.62 -0.79 4.94
CA GLU A 155 -17.60 -1.96 5.81
C GLU A 155 -16.22 -2.59 5.77
N VAL A 156 -15.50 -2.56 6.89
CA VAL A 156 -14.14 -3.12 6.99
C VAL A 156 -14.22 -4.64 7.12
N LEU A 157 -13.42 -5.33 6.32
CA LEU A 157 -13.31 -6.79 6.31
C LEU A 157 -11.96 -7.26 6.84
N GLY A 158 -10.90 -6.44 6.70
CA GLY A 158 -9.57 -6.74 7.19
C GLY A 158 -8.72 -5.49 7.37
N LEU A 159 -7.77 -5.55 8.30
CA LEU A 159 -6.70 -4.56 8.47
C LEU A 159 -5.36 -5.23 8.15
N TYR A 160 -4.68 -4.71 7.14
CA TYR A 160 -3.41 -5.22 6.65
C TYR A 160 -2.25 -4.38 7.16
N THR A 161 -1.08 -4.99 7.31
CA THR A 161 0.15 -4.30 7.66
C THR A 161 1.26 -4.61 6.65
N TYR A 162 2.26 -3.76 6.63
CA TYR A 162 3.47 -3.90 5.83
C TYR A 162 4.67 -4.22 6.72
N PRO A 163 5.81 -4.67 6.16
CA PRO A 163 7.07 -4.75 6.90
C PRO A 163 7.47 -3.41 7.51
N ALA A 164 8.22 -3.43 8.61
CA ALA A 164 8.68 -2.22 9.28
C ALA A 164 9.22 -1.18 8.29
N GLN A 165 8.69 0.02 8.37
CA GLN A 165 9.18 1.15 7.59
C GLN A 165 10.36 1.78 8.31
N VAL A 166 11.49 1.72 7.67
CA VAL A 166 12.80 2.12 8.20
C VAL A 166 13.43 3.18 7.30
N LEU A 167 14.51 3.79 7.79
CA LEU A 167 15.28 4.76 7.01
C LEU A 167 16.29 4.07 6.09
N PHE A 168 16.26 4.43 4.83
CA PHE A 168 17.28 4.13 3.81
C PHE A 168 17.98 5.40 3.43
N CYS A 169 19.31 5.49 3.50
CA CYS A 169 20.07 6.70 3.17
C CYS A 169 21.25 6.40 2.24
N ARG A 170 21.56 7.36 1.36
CA ARG A 170 22.75 7.28 0.47
C ARG A 170 24.03 7.46 1.26
N ARG A 171 24.13 8.53 2.04
CA ARG A 171 25.31 8.86 2.84
C ARG A 171 25.27 8.16 4.20
N PRO A 172 26.45 7.86 4.78
CA PRO A 172 26.55 7.28 6.12
C PRO A 172 25.82 8.14 7.17
N PHE A 173 25.28 7.45 8.18
CA PHE A 173 24.75 8.01 9.41
C PHE A 173 24.82 6.94 10.49
N ASN A 174 24.81 7.35 11.77
CA ASN A 174 24.94 6.42 12.91
C ASN A 174 23.66 6.30 13.73
N GLY A 175 22.66 7.15 13.46
CA GLY A 175 21.37 7.14 14.15
C GLY A 175 20.49 8.32 13.76
N LEU A 176 19.35 8.45 14.42
CA LEU A 176 18.35 9.48 14.12
C LEU A 176 18.90 10.92 14.29
N GLY A 177 19.85 11.12 15.19
CA GLY A 177 20.47 12.44 15.43
C GLY A 177 21.25 13.00 14.25
N ASP A 178 21.72 12.13 13.34
CA ASP A 178 22.52 12.52 12.17
C ASP A 178 21.66 12.94 10.96
N LEU A 179 20.34 13.00 11.12
CA LEU A 179 19.41 13.29 10.02
C LEU A 179 19.19 14.77 9.77
N ARG A 180 19.65 15.64 10.68
CA ARG A 180 19.52 17.10 10.54
C ARG A 180 20.02 17.59 9.18
N GLY A 181 19.17 18.40 8.50
CA GLY A 181 19.49 19.01 7.21
C GLY A 181 19.37 18.06 6.01
N ARG A 182 19.05 16.76 6.19
CA ARG A 182 18.84 15.82 5.08
C ARG A 182 17.44 15.97 4.50
N ARG A 183 17.31 15.74 3.21
CA ARG A 183 15.98 15.61 2.57
C ARG A 183 15.56 14.14 2.62
N ILE A 184 14.40 13.89 3.20
CA ILE A 184 13.92 12.53 3.47
C ILE A 184 12.54 12.34 2.85
N ARG A 185 12.40 11.32 2.01
CA ARG A 185 11.11 10.91 1.48
C ARG A 185 10.22 10.38 2.59
N THR A 186 8.97 10.85 2.61
CA THR A 186 7.91 10.38 3.51
C THR A 186 6.70 9.90 2.70
N SER A 187 5.86 9.09 3.33
CA SER A 187 4.63 8.54 2.71
C SER A 187 3.34 9.23 3.16
N GLY A 188 3.42 10.13 4.15
CA GLY A 188 2.26 10.81 4.71
C GLY A 188 2.64 11.90 5.71
N VAL A 189 1.63 12.63 6.17
CA VAL A 189 1.79 13.83 7.01
C VAL A 189 2.51 13.50 8.33
N ALA A 190 2.08 12.46 9.05
CA ALA A 190 2.66 12.10 10.34
C ALA A 190 4.17 11.75 10.25
N GLN A 191 4.60 11.05 9.17
CA GLN A 191 6.04 10.84 8.94
C GLN A 191 6.77 12.14 8.64
N SER A 192 6.13 13.07 7.91
CA SER A 192 6.72 14.39 7.61
C SER A 192 6.94 15.18 8.88
N GLU A 193 5.98 15.20 9.77
CA GLU A 193 6.10 15.87 11.08
C GLU A 193 7.24 15.31 11.95
N LEU A 194 7.42 13.97 11.95
CA LEU A 194 8.57 13.34 12.62
C LEU A 194 9.90 13.77 11.99
N VAL A 195 9.98 13.78 10.66
CA VAL A 195 11.19 14.17 9.92
C VAL A 195 11.58 15.62 10.20
N GLU A 196 10.60 16.53 10.24
CA GLU A 196 10.82 17.93 10.65
C GLU A 196 11.34 18.05 12.07
N ALA A 197 10.78 17.27 13.00
CA ALA A 197 11.23 17.25 14.40
C ALA A 197 12.68 16.76 14.56
N LEU A 198 13.17 15.95 13.63
CA LEU A 198 14.57 15.55 13.53
C LEU A 198 15.46 16.63 12.90
N GLY A 199 14.90 17.79 12.52
CA GLY A 199 15.61 18.88 11.84
C GLY A 199 15.95 18.55 10.38
N ALA A 200 15.30 17.57 9.80
CA ALA A 200 15.40 17.19 8.39
C ALA A 200 14.24 17.81 7.57
N THR A 201 14.35 17.77 6.25
CA THR A 201 13.33 18.27 5.34
C THR A 201 12.53 17.10 4.76
N PRO A 202 11.24 16.95 5.06
CA PRO A 202 10.40 15.95 4.47
C PRO A 202 10.04 16.29 3.03
N VAL A 203 9.95 15.27 2.18
CA VAL A 203 9.45 15.38 0.81
C VAL A 203 8.45 14.25 0.60
N LEU A 204 7.21 14.62 0.36
CA LEU A 204 6.16 13.63 0.08
C LEU A 204 6.31 13.12 -1.36
N VAL A 205 6.64 11.85 -1.52
CA VAL A 205 6.84 11.21 -2.83
C VAL A 205 6.08 9.88 -2.86
N PRO A 206 5.32 9.59 -3.93
CA PRO A 206 4.66 8.30 -4.12
C PRO A 206 5.65 7.13 -4.08
N PHE A 207 5.17 5.94 -3.68
CA PHE A 207 6.02 4.78 -3.50
C PHE A 207 6.80 4.39 -4.77
N ALA A 208 6.13 4.37 -5.92
CA ALA A 208 6.74 4.02 -7.20
C ALA A 208 7.85 4.99 -7.66
N GLU A 209 7.88 6.20 -7.13
CA GLU A 209 8.82 7.25 -7.53
C GLU A 209 10.06 7.36 -6.64
N ILE A 210 10.14 6.58 -5.55
CA ILE A 210 11.20 6.73 -4.53
C ILE A 210 12.60 6.60 -5.14
N VAL A 211 12.84 5.55 -5.94
CA VAL A 211 14.16 5.29 -6.54
C VAL A 211 14.57 6.42 -7.48
N THR A 212 13.63 6.90 -8.29
CA THR A 212 13.84 8.05 -9.20
C THR A 212 14.14 9.32 -8.42
N ALA A 213 13.42 9.58 -7.33
CA ALA A 213 13.65 10.74 -6.47
C ALA A 213 15.05 10.73 -5.83
N ILE A 214 15.56 9.56 -5.42
CA ILE A 214 16.92 9.40 -4.90
C ILE A 214 17.96 9.56 -6.01
N ARG A 215 17.77 8.93 -7.17
CA ARG A 215 18.70 9.05 -8.33
C ARG A 215 18.85 10.50 -8.78
N ASN A 216 17.75 11.24 -8.81
CA ASN A 216 17.72 12.64 -9.21
C ASN A 216 18.11 13.62 -8.07
N ASN A 217 18.57 13.11 -6.93
CA ASN A 217 18.93 13.92 -5.75
C ASN A 217 17.79 14.81 -5.21
N LEU A 218 16.53 14.52 -5.51
CA LEU A 218 15.39 15.19 -4.89
C LEU A 218 15.37 14.91 -3.38
N VAL A 219 15.63 13.67 -3.00
CA VAL A 219 15.80 13.22 -1.61
C VAL A 219 17.12 12.46 -1.45
N GLU A 220 17.65 12.43 -0.25
CA GLU A 220 18.86 11.69 0.12
C GLU A 220 18.51 10.38 0.81
N CYS A 221 17.42 10.40 1.58
CA CYS A 221 16.93 9.25 2.32
C CYS A 221 15.46 8.98 1.98
N ALA A 222 14.99 7.78 2.32
CA ALA A 222 13.57 7.43 2.23
C ALA A 222 13.14 6.60 3.45
N ILE A 223 11.89 6.82 3.91
CA ILE A 223 11.23 5.94 4.87
C ILE A 223 10.32 5.02 4.06
N THR A 224 10.55 3.71 4.16
CA THR A 224 9.71 2.67 3.52
C THR A 224 9.95 1.30 4.14
N GLY A 225 9.12 0.31 3.79
CA GLY A 225 9.22 -1.06 4.30
C GLY A 225 10.55 -1.73 3.96
N THR A 226 11.07 -2.53 4.87
CA THR A 226 12.37 -3.19 4.68
C THR A 226 12.44 -4.01 3.40
N LEU A 227 11.52 -4.96 3.19
CA LEU A 227 11.47 -5.77 1.96
C LEU A 227 10.84 -5.00 0.81
N SER A 228 9.88 -4.10 1.06
CA SER A 228 9.28 -3.27 0.02
C SER A 228 10.32 -2.36 -0.65
N GLY A 229 11.23 -1.76 0.14
CA GLY A 229 12.34 -0.96 -0.38
C GLY A 229 13.33 -1.80 -1.19
N ASN A 230 13.60 -3.03 -0.77
CA ASN A 230 14.42 -3.96 -1.54
C ASN A 230 13.77 -4.30 -2.89
N ALA A 231 12.47 -4.60 -2.89
CA ALA A 231 11.73 -4.98 -4.09
C ALA A 231 11.75 -3.90 -5.19
N ILE A 232 11.77 -2.62 -4.81
CA ILE A 232 11.87 -1.50 -5.77
C ILE A 232 13.32 -1.10 -6.10
N GLY A 233 14.34 -1.79 -5.57
CA GLY A 233 15.74 -1.53 -5.89
C GLY A 233 16.39 -0.43 -5.05
N LEU A 234 15.90 -0.11 -3.84
CA LEU A 234 16.56 0.88 -2.99
C LEU A 234 17.99 0.50 -2.61
N HIS A 235 18.30 -0.80 -2.50
CA HIS A 235 19.63 -1.31 -2.25
C HIS A 235 20.65 -0.99 -3.36
N GLU A 236 20.22 -0.56 -4.54
CA GLU A 236 21.08 -0.12 -5.64
C GLU A 236 21.45 1.37 -5.55
N VAL A 237 20.63 2.17 -4.89
CA VAL A 237 20.75 3.64 -4.88
C VAL A 237 21.00 4.22 -3.49
N THR A 238 20.95 3.40 -2.44
CA THR A 238 21.28 3.76 -1.06
C THR A 238 22.33 2.82 -0.48
N GLY A 239 23.12 3.31 0.48
CA GLY A 239 24.21 2.53 1.06
C GLY A 239 23.98 2.10 2.51
N HIS A 240 22.96 2.68 3.18
CA HIS A 240 22.74 2.49 4.61
C HIS A 240 21.25 2.30 4.90
N VAL A 241 20.92 1.37 5.78
CA VAL A 241 19.57 1.12 6.27
C VAL A 241 19.57 1.08 7.79
N HIS A 242 18.70 1.86 8.44
CA HIS A 242 18.54 1.85 9.90
C HIS A 242 17.60 0.73 10.33
N ALA A 243 17.95 0.00 11.38
CA ALA A 243 17.15 -1.14 11.82
C ALA A 243 15.91 -0.76 12.66
N MET A 244 15.73 0.54 13.01
CA MET A 244 14.60 1.00 13.80
C MET A 244 13.33 1.12 12.93
N ALA A 245 12.24 0.50 13.38
CA ALA A 245 10.92 0.77 12.84
C ALA A 245 10.49 2.20 13.20
N ILE A 246 10.32 3.02 12.17
CA ILE A 246 9.76 4.38 12.29
C ILE A 246 8.24 4.30 12.37
N SER A 247 7.64 3.50 11.51
CA SER A 247 6.22 3.15 11.44
C SER A 247 6.11 1.81 10.72
N TRP A 248 4.89 1.33 10.45
CA TRP A 248 4.70 0.04 9.77
C TRP A 248 3.96 0.22 8.45
N GLY A 249 3.04 1.15 8.40
CA GLY A 249 2.06 1.27 7.35
C GLY A 249 0.91 0.30 7.56
N LEU A 250 -0.29 0.82 7.45
CA LEU A 250 -1.50 0.03 7.57
C LEU A 250 -2.44 0.35 6.43
N SER A 251 -3.19 -0.66 6.04
CA SER A 251 -4.30 -0.51 5.10
C SER A 251 -5.55 -1.21 5.62
N ALA A 252 -6.71 -0.69 5.24
CA ALA A 252 -7.99 -1.32 5.49
C ALA A 252 -8.52 -1.90 4.18
N PHE A 253 -8.82 -3.18 4.16
CA PHE A 253 -9.61 -3.79 3.11
C PHE A 253 -11.08 -3.78 3.51
N GLY A 254 -11.94 -3.35 2.60
CA GLY A 254 -13.36 -3.27 2.88
C GLY A 254 -14.22 -3.23 1.63
N ALA A 255 -15.52 -3.15 1.87
CA ALA A 255 -16.54 -2.98 0.85
C ALA A 255 -17.25 -1.65 1.03
N SER A 256 -17.63 -0.97 -0.06
CA SER A 256 -18.64 0.09 0.03
C SER A 256 -19.93 -0.47 0.61
N ARG A 257 -20.60 0.28 1.48
CA ARG A 257 -21.81 -0.23 2.16
C ARG A 257 -22.90 -0.69 1.19
N GLY A 258 -23.04 -0.01 0.05
CA GLY A 258 -23.99 -0.41 -0.99
C GLY A 258 -23.63 -1.77 -1.60
N ALA A 259 -22.34 -1.98 -1.95
CA ALA A 259 -21.88 -3.25 -2.49
C ALA A 259 -21.98 -4.38 -1.45
N TRP A 260 -21.66 -4.08 -0.18
CA TRP A 260 -21.79 -5.04 0.91
C TRP A 260 -23.24 -5.46 1.16
N ALA A 261 -24.15 -4.49 1.24
CA ALA A 261 -25.58 -4.75 1.49
C ALA A 261 -26.28 -5.50 0.35
N ALA A 262 -25.74 -5.42 -0.88
CA ALA A 262 -26.26 -6.14 -2.03
C ALA A 262 -25.89 -7.64 -2.04
N LEU A 263 -24.93 -8.06 -1.19
CA LEU A 263 -24.52 -9.46 -1.11
C LEU A 263 -25.50 -10.27 -0.24
N PRO A 264 -25.81 -11.52 -0.62
CA PRO A 264 -26.51 -12.46 0.25
C PRO A 264 -25.78 -12.66 1.59
N PRO A 265 -26.51 -12.83 2.71
CA PRO A 265 -25.91 -12.96 4.04
C PRO A 265 -24.90 -14.11 4.20
N ASP A 266 -25.14 -15.21 3.52
CA ASP A 266 -24.22 -16.36 3.51
C ASP A 266 -22.92 -16.06 2.72
N ILE A 267 -22.99 -15.30 1.62
CA ILE A 267 -21.81 -14.80 0.89
C ILE A 267 -21.02 -13.79 1.77
N GLN A 268 -21.74 -12.91 2.49
CA GLN A 268 -21.09 -11.99 3.44
C GLN A 268 -20.33 -12.77 4.54
N ALA A 269 -20.92 -13.84 5.08
CA ALA A 269 -20.27 -14.70 6.09
C ALA A 269 -18.99 -15.36 5.53
N VAL A 270 -19.07 -15.96 4.34
CA VAL A 270 -17.90 -16.56 3.67
C VAL A 270 -16.80 -15.54 3.42
N LEU A 271 -17.15 -14.32 2.95
CA LEU A 271 -16.16 -13.27 2.71
C LEU A 271 -15.48 -12.81 4.01
N ARG A 272 -16.23 -12.64 5.10
CA ARG A 272 -15.64 -12.26 6.41
C ARG A 272 -14.62 -13.30 6.88
N GLU A 273 -14.97 -14.58 6.82
CA GLU A 273 -14.07 -15.65 7.24
C GLU A 273 -12.83 -15.75 6.33
N ALA A 274 -13.04 -15.71 5.01
CA ALA A 274 -11.96 -15.81 4.03
C ALA A 274 -10.98 -14.63 4.14
N VAL A 275 -11.50 -13.40 4.26
CA VAL A 275 -10.64 -12.20 4.42
C VAL A 275 -9.95 -12.18 5.78
N ALA A 276 -10.55 -12.68 6.85
CA ALA A 276 -9.87 -12.85 8.13
C ALA A 276 -8.68 -13.83 8.01
N GLY A 277 -8.79 -14.85 7.16
CA GLY A 277 -7.67 -15.73 6.79
C GLY A 277 -6.57 -14.99 6.05
N LEU A 278 -6.94 -14.21 5.03
CA LEU A 278 -6.01 -13.37 4.29
C LEU A 278 -5.29 -12.36 5.19
N GLU A 279 -6.02 -11.71 6.10
CA GLU A 279 -5.44 -10.78 7.08
C GLU A 279 -4.36 -11.47 7.91
N ARG A 280 -4.63 -12.67 8.47
CA ARG A 280 -3.62 -13.43 9.23
C ARG A 280 -2.37 -13.73 8.40
N ASP A 281 -2.55 -14.22 7.17
CA ASP A 281 -1.44 -14.53 6.26
C ASP A 281 -0.56 -13.29 5.98
N ILE A 282 -1.19 -12.13 5.77
CA ILE A 282 -0.49 -10.85 5.53
C ILE A 282 0.28 -10.41 6.78
N TRP A 283 -0.34 -10.47 7.97
CA TRP A 283 0.33 -10.10 9.21
C TRP A 283 1.55 -10.98 9.50
N GLU A 284 1.43 -12.29 9.32
CA GLU A 284 2.56 -13.22 9.48
C GLU A 284 3.63 -12.99 8.41
N GLY A 285 3.22 -12.66 7.19
CA GLY A 285 4.12 -12.30 6.11
C GLY A 285 4.93 -11.05 6.45
N ALA A 286 4.28 -9.98 6.88
CA ALA A 286 4.92 -8.71 7.20
C ALA A 286 5.93 -8.83 8.37
N ASP A 287 5.63 -9.65 9.37
CA ASP A 287 6.55 -9.94 10.48
C ASP A 287 7.85 -10.59 9.96
N ARG A 288 7.72 -11.67 9.19
CA ARG A 288 8.89 -12.35 8.59
C ARG A 288 9.66 -11.42 7.65
N GLU A 289 8.97 -10.68 6.80
CA GLU A 289 9.55 -9.80 5.78
C GLU A 289 10.29 -8.60 6.36
N THR A 290 10.02 -8.23 7.63
CA THR A 290 10.77 -7.18 8.32
C THR A 290 12.25 -7.55 8.49
N GLY A 291 12.53 -8.73 9.02
CA GLY A 291 13.90 -9.23 9.18
C GLY A 291 14.54 -9.63 7.86
N GLU A 292 13.79 -10.31 6.99
CA GLU A 292 14.24 -10.72 5.67
C GLU A 292 14.64 -9.51 4.81
N GLY A 293 13.85 -8.43 4.85
CA GLY A 293 14.17 -7.20 4.10
C GLY A 293 15.51 -6.58 4.52
N LEU A 294 15.81 -6.56 5.83
CA LEU A 294 17.13 -6.12 6.32
C LEU A 294 18.25 -7.03 5.82
N ALA A 295 18.04 -8.36 5.88
CA ALA A 295 19.02 -9.34 5.38
C ALA A 295 19.25 -9.17 3.88
N CYS A 296 18.20 -9.00 3.07
CA CYS A 296 18.32 -8.79 1.63
C CYS A 296 19.07 -7.50 1.31
N ASN A 297 18.68 -6.37 1.90
CA ASN A 297 19.35 -5.10 1.64
C ASN A 297 20.86 -5.14 1.96
N ALA A 298 21.25 -5.89 2.97
CA ALA A 298 22.63 -6.03 3.40
C ALA A 298 23.39 -7.22 2.75
N GLY A 299 22.73 -8.04 1.93
CA GLY A 299 23.32 -9.23 1.34
C GLY A 299 23.73 -10.29 2.37
N ARG A 300 22.96 -10.43 3.45
CA ARG A 300 23.20 -11.37 4.53
C ARG A 300 22.38 -12.67 4.36
N PRO A 301 22.77 -13.78 5.01
CA PRO A 301 21.94 -14.98 5.08
C PRO A 301 20.53 -14.65 5.57
N GLY A 302 19.52 -15.37 5.04
CA GLY A 302 18.08 -15.08 5.33
C GLY A 302 17.39 -14.21 4.28
N CYS A 303 18.09 -13.83 3.20
CA CYS A 303 17.46 -13.23 2.02
C CYS A 303 16.94 -14.34 1.10
N GLU A 304 15.65 -14.62 1.16
CA GLU A 304 15.03 -15.68 0.37
C GLU A 304 14.20 -15.13 -0.81
N ARG A 305 13.55 -13.98 -0.61
CA ARG A 305 12.53 -13.44 -1.53
C ARG A 305 12.90 -12.11 -2.15
N GLY A 306 13.93 -11.45 -1.61
CA GLY A 306 14.44 -10.20 -2.14
C GLY A 306 15.70 -10.37 -2.97
N THR A 307 16.28 -9.25 -3.38
CA THR A 307 17.55 -9.20 -4.08
C THR A 307 18.69 -8.90 -3.10
N PRO A 308 19.75 -9.71 -3.02
CA PRO A 308 20.89 -9.43 -2.16
C PRO A 308 21.57 -8.12 -2.54
N GLY A 309 21.60 -7.16 -1.62
CA GLY A 309 22.28 -5.87 -1.73
C GLY A 309 23.63 -5.87 -1.03
N ARG A 310 24.16 -4.66 -0.75
CA ARG A 310 25.43 -4.46 -0.03
C ARG A 310 25.34 -3.32 0.98
N MET A 311 24.13 -3.03 1.49
CA MET A 311 23.93 -1.93 2.40
C MET A 311 24.51 -2.21 3.78
N GLN A 312 24.98 -1.18 4.43
CA GLN A 312 25.34 -1.23 5.83
C GLN A 312 24.09 -1.09 6.70
N ILE A 313 23.87 -2.04 7.60
CA ILE A 313 22.81 -1.91 8.62
C ILE A 313 23.34 -1.01 9.74
N VAL A 314 22.62 0.09 9.99
CA VAL A 314 22.83 0.96 11.14
C VAL A 314 22.01 0.40 12.31
N PRO A 315 22.65 -0.08 13.39
CA PRO A 315 21.95 -0.66 14.52
C PRO A 315 21.21 0.43 15.31
N VAL A 316 20.14 0.01 16.00
CA VAL A 316 19.41 0.90 16.93
C VAL A 316 20.27 1.15 18.17
N SER A 317 20.60 2.40 18.45
CA SER A 317 21.34 2.78 19.64
C SER A 317 20.41 3.11 20.82
N PRO A 318 20.90 3.09 22.07
CA PRO A 318 20.14 3.61 23.21
C PRO A 318 19.70 5.07 23.03
N ALA A 319 20.54 5.89 22.39
CA ALA A 319 20.19 7.28 22.07
C ALA A 319 19.01 7.38 21.09
N ASP A 320 18.94 6.51 20.07
CA ASP A 320 17.81 6.44 19.15
C ASP A 320 16.52 6.04 19.87
N THR A 321 16.59 5.07 20.77
CA THR A 321 15.44 4.63 21.58
C THR A 321 14.91 5.77 22.43
N THR A 322 15.78 6.47 23.17
CA THR A 322 15.40 7.64 23.99
C THR A 322 14.83 8.76 23.13
N LEU A 323 15.45 9.04 21.98
CA LEU A 323 14.97 10.08 21.05
C LEU A 323 13.60 9.73 20.47
N ARG A 324 13.38 8.47 20.09
CA ARG A 324 12.09 7.97 19.58
C ARG A 324 10.97 8.20 20.61
N GLU A 325 11.20 7.82 21.89
CA GLU A 325 10.21 7.98 22.96
C GLU A 325 9.88 9.45 23.23
N ARG A 326 10.91 10.30 23.24
CA ARG A 326 10.75 11.73 23.37
C ARG A 326 9.94 12.33 22.22
N LEU A 327 10.29 11.99 20.98
CA LEU A 327 9.60 12.49 19.78
C LEU A 327 8.13 12.07 19.75
N LEU A 328 7.81 10.84 20.15
CA LEU A 328 6.42 10.40 20.25
C LEU A 328 5.62 11.31 21.18
N ARG A 329 6.15 11.55 22.38
CA ARG A 329 5.46 12.30 23.44
C ARG A 329 5.40 13.81 23.17
N GLU A 330 6.52 14.40 22.74
CA GLU A 330 6.68 15.86 22.69
C GLU A 330 6.37 16.45 21.33
N THR A 331 6.26 15.62 20.28
CA THR A 331 6.06 16.11 18.91
C THR A 331 4.98 15.35 18.14
N VAL A 332 5.10 14.04 18.02
CA VAL A 332 4.22 13.27 17.13
C VAL A 332 2.78 13.31 17.62
N VAL A 333 2.55 13.02 18.89
CA VAL A 333 1.19 13.04 19.47
C VAL A 333 0.62 14.45 19.53
N PRO A 334 1.32 15.49 20.00
CA PRO A 334 0.81 16.86 19.97
C PRO A 334 0.47 17.34 18.56
N ARG A 335 1.34 17.16 17.58
CA ARG A 335 1.06 17.55 16.19
C ARG A 335 -0.11 16.79 15.57
N TRP A 336 -0.24 15.49 15.89
CA TRP A 336 -1.39 14.72 15.46
C TRP A 336 -2.70 15.26 16.06
N ILE A 337 -2.71 15.60 17.36
CA ILE A 337 -3.85 16.21 18.04
C ILE A 337 -4.19 17.56 17.42
N SER A 338 -3.22 18.40 17.11
CA SER A 338 -3.47 19.71 16.48
C SER A 338 -4.17 19.60 15.11
N ARG A 339 -4.12 18.43 14.45
CA ARG A 339 -4.83 18.18 13.17
C ARG A 339 -6.28 17.72 13.34
N CYS A 340 -6.64 17.11 14.44
CA CYS A 340 -7.98 16.55 14.65
C CYS A 340 -8.63 16.91 16.00
N GLY A 341 -7.97 17.71 16.83
CA GLY A 341 -8.56 18.29 18.04
C GLY A 341 -9.03 17.26 19.07
N ASP A 342 -10.20 17.53 19.67
CA ASP A 342 -10.74 16.76 20.78
C ASP A 342 -10.99 15.28 20.44
N ASP A 343 -11.37 14.96 19.21
CA ASP A 343 -11.57 13.57 18.77
C ASP A 343 -10.29 12.75 18.95
N CYS A 344 -9.14 13.31 18.57
CA CYS A 344 -7.85 12.64 18.75
C CYS A 344 -7.41 12.56 20.20
N VAL A 345 -7.72 13.57 21.03
CA VAL A 345 -7.48 13.54 22.48
C VAL A 345 -8.27 12.40 23.12
N GLU A 346 -9.57 12.27 22.78
CA GLU A 346 -10.41 11.20 23.30
C GLU A 346 -9.87 9.84 22.91
N VAL A 347 -9.59 9.64 21.62
CA VAL A 347 -9.07 8.37 21.05
C VAL A 347 -7.74 7.99 21.70
N TRP A 348 -6.79 8.94 21.79
CA TRP A 348 -5.53 8.67 22.45
C TRP A 348 -5.73 8.25 23.91
N ASN A 349 -6.50 9.04 24.66
CA ASN A 349 -6.69 8.83 26.08
C ASN A 349 -7.42 7.53 26.40
N ARG A 350 -8.32 7.12 25.53
CA ARG A 350 -9.10 5.88 25.66
C ARG A 350 -8.29 4.64 25.30
N TYR A 351 -7.56 4.68 24.21
CA TYR A 351 -6.94 3.48 23.62
C TYR A 351 -5.42 3.41 23.83
N MET A 352 -4.72 4.53 23.76
CA MET A 352 -3.25 4.54 23.71
C MET A 352 -2.60 4.98 25.02
N ALA A 353 -3.20 5.90 25.78
CA ALA A 353 -2.65 6.32 27.08
C ALA A 353 -2.42 5.16 28.06
N PRO A 354 -3.31 4.13 28.15
CA PRO A 354 -3.09 3.00 29.04
C PRO A 354 -1.85 2.16 28.73
N VAL A 355 -1.34 2.21 27.48
CA VAL A 355 -0.17 1.40 27.06
C VAL A 355 1.10 2.25 26.89
N THR A 356 0.94 3.56 26.63
CA THR A 356 2.09 4.49 26.48
C THR A 356 2.48 5.19 27.77
N GLY A 357 1.61 5.14 28.78
CA GLY A 357 1.84 5.73 30.10
C GLY A 357 1.72 7.25 30.14
N PHE A 358 1.19 7.91 29.08
CA PHE A 358 0.92 9.34 29.11
C PHE A 358 -0.40 9.70 28.44
N ARG A 359 -1.04 10.75 28.94
CA ARG A 359 -2.29 11.29 28.41
C ARG A 359 -2.01 12.45 27.46
N ALA A 360 -2.88 12.57 26.45
CA ALA A 360 -2.94 13.74 25.61
C ALA A 360 -3.85 14.81 26.24
N VAL A 361 -3.55 16.06 25.94
CA VAL A 361 -4.38 17.23 26.26
C VAL A 361 -4.60 18.03 25.00
N ALA A 362 -5.78 18.64 24.85
CA ALA A 362 -5.99 19.64 23.82
C ALA A 362 -5.12 20.88 24.12
N GLU A 363 -4.52 21.47 23.10
CA GLU A 363 -3.79 22.75 23.21
C GLU A 363 -4.77 23.92 23.28
#